data_f7e49fa10178822314a8acca60c6972f
#
_entry.id   f7e49fa10178822314a8acca60c6972f
#
_cell.length_a   1.000
_cell.length_b   1.000
_cell.length_c   1.000
_cell.angle_alpha   90.00
_cell.angle_beta   90.00
_cell.angle_gamma   90.00
#
_symmetry.space_group_name_H-M   'P 1'
#
loop_
_entity.id
_entity.type
_entity.pdbx_description
1 polymer ?
#
loop_
_entity_poly.entity_id
_entity_poly.type
_entity_poly.pdbx_seq_one_letter_code
_entity_poly.pdbx_strand_id
1 'polypeptide(L)'
;MIPKLHYISQGISPKEHIANIQKACSAGAELVQLCLKNVSEKKYLKLAKEAREVTSYFQTRLIINDHYKIAREVKADGVHLGKAAACPIAARKLLYTWQIIGGTANTLQDCETLIGKQVDYISLSPFRHETTNDNSLTVLGLNGYTAITEALKTETPIIGFGNITTEDVTDILKTGVSGIAVSEEITKDFDRIKTFNQLLSASSTEEQRHTF
;
A
#
# COMPACT_ATOMS: atom_id res chain seq x y z
N MET A 1 -8.56 -6.18 9.78
CA MET A 1 -8.76 -4.84 9.17
C MET A 1 -7.46 -4.42 8.49
N ILE A 2 -7.52 -3.84 7.29
CA ILE A 2 -6.35 -3.27 6.57
C ILE A 2 -6.05 -1.90 7.17
N PRO A 3 -4.79 -1.57 7.55
CA PRO A 3 -4.42 -0.23 8.00
C PRO A 3 -4.72 0.84 6.93
N LYS A 4 -5.07 2.04 7.36
CA LYS A 4 -5.39 3.14 6.45
C LYS A 4 -4.14 3.81 5.85
N LEU A 5 -2.99 3.72 6.52
CA LEU A 5 -1.70 4.23 6.04
C LEU A 5 -0.77 3.08 5.70
N HIS A 6 -0.32 3.03 4.44
CA HIS A 6 0.72 2.11 3.97
C HIS A 6 2.00 2.90 3.68
N TYR A 7 3.11 2.56 4.33
CA TYR A 7 4.41 3.09 3.92
C TYR A 7 5.05 2.17 2.90
N ILE A 8 5.30 2.67 1.69
CA ILE A 8 6.05 1.94 0.64
C ILE A 8 7.52 2.32 0.76
N SER A 9 8.38 1.35 1.05
CA SER A 9 9.80 1.59 1.27
C SER A 9 10.48 2.18 0.04
N GLN A 10 11.32 3.20 0.26
CA GLN A 10 12.14 3.85 -0.74
C GLN A 10 13.60 3.93 -0.26
N GLY A 11 14.55 4.01 -1.18
CA GLY A 11 15.97 4.15 -0.88
C GLY A 11 16.82 4.04 -2.14
N ILE A 12 18.02 4.62 -2.12
CA ILE A 12 18.99 4.57 -3.21
C ILE A 12 19.63 3.17 -3.29
N SER A 13 19.70 2.48 -2.15
CA SER A 13 20.25 1.13 -2.07
C SER A 13 19.29 0.18 -1.35
N PRO A 14 19.36 -1.13 -1.61
CA PRO A 14 18.53 -2.12 -0.92
C PRO A 14 18.65 -2.10 0.61
N LYS A 15 19.83 -1.77 1.15
CA LYS A 15 20.05 -1.61 2.60
C LYS A 15 19.34 -0.39 3.16
N GLU A 16 19.26 0.68 2.38
CA GLU A 16 18.56 1.89 2.78
C GLU A 16 17.06 1.67 2.90
N HIS A 17 16.46 0.82 2.06
CA HIS A 17 15.07 0.40 2.24
C HIS A 17 14.83 -0.20 3.61
N ILE A 18 15.74 -1.07 4.10
CA ILE A 18 15.62 -1.69 5.44
C ILE A 18 15.77 -0.62 6.55
N ALA A 19 16.75 0.27 6.42
CA ALA A 19 16.95 1.36 7.39
C ALA A 19 15.72 2.29 7.44
N ASN A 20 15.11 2.60 6.29
CA ASN A 20 13.91 3.43 6.20
C ASN A 20 12.67 2.70 6.73
N ILE A 21 12.55 1.38 6.52
CA ILE A 21 11.51 0.57 7.18
C ILE A 21 11.66 0.66 8.71
N GLN A 22 12.87 0.55 9.25
CA GLN A 22 13.11 0.66 10.68
C GLN A 22 12.69 2.03 11.23
N LYS A 23 13.05 3.11 10.53
CA LYS A 23 12.63 4.47 10.90
C LYS A 23 11.11 4.62 10.86
N ALA A 24 10.45 4.13 9.81
CA ALA A 24 9.00 4.18 9.70
C ALA A 24 8.32 3.40 10.84
N CYS A 25 8.81 2.20 11.16
CA CYS A 25 8.29 1.42 12.28
C CYS A 25 8.45 2.16 13.61
N SER A 26 9.62 2.76 13.86
CA SER A 26 9.87 3.51 15.11
C SER A 26 9.03 4.80 15.20
N ALA A 27 8.61 5.36 14.05
CA ALA A 27 7.71 6.50 13.98
C ALA A 27 6.22 6.12 14.09
N GLY A 28 5.89 4.82 14.22
CA GLY A 28 4.54 4.33 14.44
C GLY A 28 3.80 3.89 13.17
N ALA A 29 4.51 3.48 12.12
CA ALA A 29 3.88 2.87 10.96
C ALA A 29 3.22 1.53 11.35
N GLU A 30 1.93 1.34 11.00
CA GLU A 30 1.21 0.08 11.23
C GLU A 30 1.44 -0.95 10.11
N LEU A 31 1.76 -0.47 8.90
CA LEU A 31 2.02 -1.31 7.74
C LEU A 31 3.14 -0.71 6.90
N VAL A 32 4.12 -1.54 6.56
CA VAL A 32 5.19 -1.21 5.64
C VAL A 32 5.25 -2.20 4.49
N GLN A 33 5.51 -1.71 3.28
CA GLN A 33 5.68 -2.54 2.07
C GLN A 33 7.15 -2.50 1.63
N LEU A 34 7.81 -3.66 1.60
CA LEU A 34 9.15 -3.80 1.04
C LEU A 34 9.04 -3.84 -0.49
N CYS A 35 9.46 -2.76 -1.15
CA CYS A 35 9.42 -2.58 -2.60
C CYS A 35 10.83 -2.41 -3.15
N LEU A 36 11.47 -3.49 -3.61
CA LEU A 36 12.81 -3.47 -4.19
C LEU A 36 12.73 -3.72 -5.69
N LYS A 37 13.41 -2.89 -6.48
CA LYS A 37 13.54 -3.04 -7.93
C LYS A 37 14.95 -3.55 -8.28
N ASN A 38 15.04 -4.32 -9.36
CA ASN A 38 16.33 -4.77 -9.93
C ASN A 38 17.24 -5.53 -8.94
N VAL A 39 16.64 -6.37 -8.11
CA VAL A 39 17.33 -7.18 -7.09
C VAL A 39 17.11 -8.66 -7.39
N SER A 40 18.17 -9.49 -7.31
CA SER A 40 18.03 -10.94 -7.47
C SER A 40 17.14 -11.52 -6.36
N GLU A 41 16.40 -12.60 -6.67
CA GLU A 41 15.50 -13.26 -5.73
C GLU A 41 16.19 -13.65 -4.42
N LYS A 42 17.42 -14.20 -4.51
CA LYS A 42 18.26 -14.55 -3.34
C LYS A 42 18.55 -13.34 -2.46
N LYS A 43 18.88 -12.19 -3.07
CA LYS A 43 19.14 -10.95 -2.32
C LYS A 43 17.84 -10.37 -1.75
N TYR A 44 16.75 -10.44 -2.52
CA TYR A 44 15.43 -10.01 -2.05
C TYR A 44 15.01 -10.81 -0.81
N LEU A 45 15.11 -12.13 -0.86
CA LEU A 45 14.80 -13.01 0.27
C LEU A 45 15.60 -12.67 1.53
N LYS A 46 16.91 -12.40 1.38
CA LYS A 46 17.75 -11.98 2.51
C LYS A 46 17.21 -10.70 3.15
N LEU A 47 16.94 -9.67 2.32
CA LEU A 47 16.43 -8.38 2.80
C LEU A 47 15.00 -8.47 3.35
N ALA A 48 14.18 -9.35 2.80
CA ALA A 48 12.85 -9.62 3.35
C ALA A 48 12.92 -10.26 4.75
N LYS A 49 13.90 -11.12 5.02
CA LYS A 49 14.16 -11.65 6.37
C LYS A 49 14.57 -10.54 7.33
N GLU A 50 15.49 -9.67 6.93
CA GLU A 50 15.89 -8.50 7.72
C GLU A 50 14.70 -7.57 7.99
N ALA A 51 13.87 -7.27 6.97
CA ALA A 51 12.65 -6.48 7.14
C ALA A 51 11.66 -7.15 8.10
N ARG A 52 11.50 -8.48 8.04
CA ARG A 52 10.62 -9.23 8.95
C ARG A 52 11.08 -9.15 10.40
N GLU A 53 12.37 -9.23 10.67
CA GLU A 53 12.93 -9.07 12.00
C GLU A 53 12.60 -7.68 12.57
N VAL A 54 12.84 -6.62 11.78
CA VAL A 54 12.51 -5.24 12.17
C VAL A 54 11.02 -5.10 12.45
N THR A 55 10.17 -5.50 11.52
CA THR A 55 8.71 -5.32 11.65
C THR A 55 8.11 -6.16 12.78
N SER A 56 8.67 -7.33 13.07
CA SER A 56 8.26 -8.15 14.21
C SER A 56 8.57 -7.46 15.55
N TYR A 57 9.72 -6.83 15.66
CA TYR A 57 10.10 -6.10 16.89
C TYR A 57 9.13 -4.95 17.19
N PHE A 58 8.72 -4.20 16.16
CA PHE A 58 7.80 -3.07 16.28
C PHE A 58 6.32 -3.45 16.18
N GLN A 59 5.98 -4.72 15.97
CA GLN A 59 4.62 -5.21 15.72
C GLN A 59 3.95 -4.54 14.50
N THR A 60 4.75 -4.14 13.52
CA THR A 60 4.32 -3.55 12.26
C THR A 60 4.04 -4.65 11.24
N ARG A 61 3.01 -4.51 10.42
CA ARG A 61 2.72 -5.45 9.32
C ARG A 61 3.71 -5.27 8.19
N LEU A 62 4.23 -6.40 7.68
CA LEU A 62 5.11 -6.44 6.51
C LEU A 62 4.37 -6.95 5.28
N ILE A 63 4.35 -6.15 4.22
CA ILE A 63 3.90 -6.55 2.89
C ILE A 63 5.12 -6.68 1.97
N ILE A 64 5.19 -7.75 1.21
CA ILE A 64 6.22 -7.98 0.19
C ILE A 64 5.66 -7.59 -1.17
N ASN A 65 6.41 -6.79 -1.95
CA ASN A 65 5.99 -6.44 -3.31
C ASN A 65 6.29 -7.56 -4.29
N ASP A 66 5.29 -8.01 -5.08
CA ASP A 66 5.32 -8.98 -6.18
C ASP A 66 5.77 -10.42 -5.83
N HIS A 67 6.64 -10.62 -4.87
CA HIS A 67 7.26 -11.90 -4.56
C HIS A 67 6.47 -12.72 -3.52
N TYR A 68 5.29 -13.24 -3.91
CA TYR A 68 4.42 -14.00 -2.99
C TYR A 68 5.07 -15.26 -2.39
N LYS A 69 6.02 -15.91 -3.09
CA LYS A 69 6.79 -17.04 -2.54
C LYS A 69 7.68 -16.60 -1.39
N ILE A 70 8.34 -15.44 -1.54
CA ILE A 70 9.14 -14.82 -0.48
C ILE A 70 8.23 -14.39 0.68
N ALA A 71 7.08 -13.78 0.40
CA ALA A 71 6.12 -13.40 1.43
C ALA A 71 5.71 -14.60 2.30
N ARG A 72 5.47 -15.77 1.69
CA ARG A 72 5.21 -17.00 2.41
C ARG A 72 6.42 -17.46 3.25
N GLU A 73 7.62 -17.49 2.64
CA GLU A 73 8.83 -18.01 3.30
C GLU A 73 9.19 -17.20 4.55
N VAL A 74 9.14 -15.85 4.46
CA VAL A 74 9.46 -14.97 5.61
C VAL A 74 8.27 -14.78 6.55
N LYS A 75 7.11 -15.41 6.28
CA LYS A 75 5.87 -15.24 7.02
C LYS A 75 5.50 -13.74 7.14
N ALA A 76 5.62 -13.00 6.02
CA ALA A 76 5.14 -11.64 5.95
C ALA A 76 3.61 -11.60 6.13
N ASP A 77 3.06 -10.46 6.53
CA ASP A 77 1.62 -10.32 6.73
C ASP A 77 0.83 -10.36 5.41
N GLY A 78 1.52 -10.19 4.28
CA GLY A 78 0.92 -10.35 2.97
C GLY A 78 1.85 -10.02 1.81
N VAL A 79 1.23 -9.93 0.64
CA VAL A 79 1.87 -9.56 -0.63
C VAL A 79 1.05 -8.48 -1.33
N HIS A 80 1.72 -7.55 -1.98
CA HIS A 80 1.11 -6.62 -2.92
C HIS A 80 1.54 -6.99 -4.34
N LEU A 81 0.59 -7.19 -5.24
CA LEU A 81 0.82 -7.63 -6.62
C LEU A 81 0.59 -6.47 -7.59
N GLY A 82 1.65 -6.06 -8.27
CA GLY A 82 1.57 -5.14 -9.39
C GLY A 82 0.91 -5.76 -10.62
N LYS A 83 0.58 -4.97 -11.62
CA LYS A 83 -0.13 -5.43 -12.84
C LYS A 83 0.62 -6.50 -13.63
N ALA A 84 1.96 -6.47 -13.61
CA ALA A 84 2.81 -7.44 -14.29
C ALA A 84 3.18 -8.66 -13.40
N ALA A 85 2.73 -8.67 -12.15
CA ALA A 85 3.03 -9.72 -11.19
C ALA A 85 2.14 -10.97 -11.39
N ALA A 86 2.31 -11.95 -10.52
CA ALA A 86 1.52 -13.18 -10.54
C ALA A 86 0.02 -12.90 -10.32
N CYS A 87 -0.82 -13.77 -10.85
CA CYS A 87 -2.26 -13.70 -10.60
C CYS A 87 -2.57 -13.90 -9.09
N PRO A 88 -3.43 -13.06 -8.49
CA PRO A 88 -3.84 -13.20 -7.08
C PRO A 88 -4.36 -14.59 -6.72
N ILE A 89 -5.11 -15.24 -7.63
CA ILE A 89 -5.60 -16.62 -7.41
C ILE A 89 -4.44 -17.63 -7.26
N ALA A 90 -3.39 -17.47 -8.07
CA ALA A 90 -2.20 -18.33 -7.96
C ALA A 90 -1.43 -18.08 -6.64
N ALA A 91 -1.31 -16.81 -6.24
CA ALA A 91 -0.70 -16.44 -4.97
C ALA A 91 -1.49 -17.00 -3.79
N ARG A 92 -2.84 -16.89 -3.80
CA ARG A 92 -3.73 -17.39 -2.75
C ARG A 92 -3.57 -18.90 -2.49
N LYS A 93 -3.35 -19.69 -3.53
CA LYS A 93 -3.15 -21.15 -3.40
C LYS A 93 -1.87 -21.50 -2.63
N LEU A 94 -0.88 -20.61 -2.62
CA LEU A 94 0.39 -20.86 -1.96
C LEU A 94 0.49 -20.19 -0.57
N LEU A 95 -0.07 -19.00 -0.42
CA LEU A 95 -0.01 -18.21 0.81
C LEU A 95 -0.76 -18.89 1.97
N TYR A 96 -0.39 -18.54 3.20
CA TYR A 96 -1.18 -18.92 4.35
C TYR A 96 -2.53 -18.17 4.34
N THR A 97 -3.56 -18.75 4.92
CA THR A 97 -4.94 -18.19 4.92
C THR A 97 -5.05 -16.83 5.60
N TRP A 98 -4.14 -16.51 6.51
CA TRP A 98 -4.07 -15.21 7.20
C TRP A 98 -3.28 -14.13 6.45
N GLN A 99 -2.52 -14.52 5.41
CA GLN A 99 -1.76 -13.54 4.61
C GLN A 99 -2.68 -12.81 3.66
N ILE A 100 -2.59 -11.48 3.65
CA ILE A 100 -3.40 -10.62 2.79
C ILE A 100 -2.77 -10.47 1.40
N ILE A 101 -3.61 -10.23 0.41
CA ILE A 101 -3.20 -9.97 -0.98
C ILE A 101 -3.76 -8.61 -1.39
N GLY A 102 -2.86 -7.68 -1.71
CA GLY A 102 -3.22 -6.43 -2.38
C GLY A 102 -2.96 -6.50 -3.88
N GLY A 103 -3.65 -5.67 -4.65
CA GLY A 103 -3.41 -5.54 -6.09
C GLY A 103 -3.42 -4.10 -6.57
N THR A 104 -2.62 -3.80 -7.61
CA THR A 104 -2.59 -2.47 -8.25
C THR A 104 -3.66 -2.37 -9.33
N ALA A 105 -4.45 -1.29 -9.29
CA ALA A 105 -5.41 -0.89 -10.31
C ALA A 105 -5.14 0.53 -10.82
N ASN A 106 -5.41 0.76 -12.12
CA ASN A 106 -5.31 2.07 -12.75
C ASN A 106 -6.65 2.48 -13.39
N THR A 107 -7.59 1.56 -13.47
CA THR A 107 -8.90 1.75 -14.11
C THR A 107 -9.99 1.03 -13.31
N LEU A 108 -11.26 1.38 -13.58
CA LEU A 108 -12.42 0.68 -13.04
C LEU A 108 -12.36 -0.82 -13.37
N GLN A 109 -12.05 -1.17 -14.63
CA GLN A 109 -11.95 -2.56 -15.09
C GLN A 109 -10.87 -3.36 -14.34
N ASP A 110 -9.74 -2.73 -14.00
CA ASP A 110 -8.71 -3.37 -13.17
C ASP A 110 -9.26 -3.68 -11.77
N CYS A 111 -10.00 -2.73 -11.18
CA CYS A 111 -10.61 -2.91 -9.86
C CYS A 111 -11.62 -4.07 -9.85
N GLU A 112 -12.55 -4.10 -10.81
CA GLU A 112 -13.52 -5.19 -10.98
C GLU A 112 -12.82 -6.54 -11.13
N THR A 113 -11.75 -6.59 -11.95
CA THR A 113 -10.94 -7.79 -12.15
C THR A 113 -10.29 -8.26 -10.85
N LEU A 114 -9.76 -7.36 -10.03
CA LEU A 114 -9.13 -7.68 -8.75
C LEU A 114 -10.16 -8.14 -7.71
N ILE A 115 -11.33 -7.51 -7.66
CA ILE A 115 -12.45 -7.93 -6.81
C ILE A 115 -12.88 -9.37 -7.18
N GLY A 116 -13.04 -9.65 -8.47
CA GLY A 116 -13.35 -11.00 -8.96
C GLY A 116 -12.27 -12.04 -8.62
N LYS A 117 -11.03 -11.61 -8.38
CA LYS A 117 -9.92 -12.46 -7.91
C LYS A 117 -9.77 -12.47 -6.38
N GLN A 118 -10.71 -11.88 -5.65
CA GLN A 118 -10.77 -11.89 -4.18
C GLN A 118 -9.50 -11.36 -3.51
N VAL A 119 -8.99 -10.20 -3.95
CA VAL A 119 -7.94 -9.50 -3.24
C VAL A 119 -8.49 -8.88 -1.95
N ASP A 120 -7.64 -8.70 -0.94
CA ASP A 120 -8.02 -8.15 0.35
C ASP A 120 -8.03 -6.61 0.36
N TYR A 121 -7.32 -5.97 -0.58
CA TYR A 121 -7.37 -4.54 -0.86
C TYR A 121 -6.87 -4.20 -2.26
N ILE A 122 -7.26 -3.04 -2.75
CA ILE A 122 -6.85 -2.50 -4.05
C ILE A 122 -6.04 -1.22 -3.83
N SER A 123 -4.86 -1.12 -4.46
CA SER A 123 -4.13 0.14 -4.55
C SER A 123 -4.47 0.82 -5.87
N LEU A 124 -5.17 1.96 -5.78
CA LEU A 124 -5.64 2.73 -6.94
C LEU A 124 -4.65 3.85 -7.25
N SER A 125 -4.08 3.86 -8.44
CA SER A 125 -3.00 4.77 -8.85
C SER A 125 -3.01 5.08 -10.34
N PRO A 126 -2.32 6.15 -10.79
CA PRO A 126 -1.66 7.15 -9.98
C PRO A 126 -2.61 8.30 -9.58
N PHE A 127 -2.49 8.80 -8.35
CA PHE A 127 -3.20 10.03 -7.94
C PHE A 127 -2.64 11.25 -8.67
N ARG A 128 -1.29 11.38 -8.71
CA ARG A 128 -0.54 12.35 -9.53
C ARG A 128 0.59 11.65 -10.28
N HIS A 129 1.12 12.29 -11.32
CA HIS A 129 2.34 11.80 -11.97
C HIS A 129 3.49 11.70 -10.98
N GLU A 130 4.19 10.57 -11.01
CA GLU A 130 5.50 10.49 -10.38
C GLU A 130 6.51 11.25 -11.25
N THR A 131 7.45 11.96 -10.60
CA THR A 131 8.51 12.72 -11.30
C THR A 131 9.47 11.84 -12.07
N THR A 132 9.41 10.53 -11.91
CA THR A 132 10.25 9.53 -12.55
C THR A 132 9.49 8.74 -13.64
N ASN A 133 9.44 9.30 -14.85
CA ASN A 133 9.51 8.63 -16.14
C ASN A 133 8.39 7.68 -16.62
N ASP A 134 7.24 7.54 -16.02
CA ASP A 134 6.15 6.81 -16.68
C ASP A 134 4.92 7.69 -16.91
N ASN A 135 5.01 8.55 -17.91
CA ASN A 135 3.86 9.36 -18.39
C ASN A 135 2.82 8.54 -19.17
N SER A 136 2.93 7.21 -19.17
CA SER A 136 2.04 6.32 -19.91
C SER A 136 0.69 6.10 -19.21
N LEU A 137 0.62 6.28 -17.89
CA LEU A 137 -0.60 6.09 -17.12
C LEU A 137 -1.39 7.39 -17.00
N THR A 138 -2.69 7.30 -17.20
CA THR A 138 -3.61 8.44 -16.96
C THR A 138 -3.69 8.74 -15.47
N VAL A 139 -3.41 10.00 -15.10
CA VAL A 139 -3.61 10.48 -13.72
C VAL A 139 -5.09 10.45 -13.38
N LEU A 140 -5.43 9.85 -12.26
CA LEU A 140 -6.81 9.74 -11.79
C LEU A 140 -7.27 11.00 -11.04
N GLY A 141 -6.43 11.52 -10.16
CA GLY A 141 -6.78 12.66 -9.30
C GLY A 141 -8.04 12.38 -8.45
N LEU A 142 -8.60 13.43 -7.89
CA LEU A 142 -9.83 13.32 -7.09
C LEU A 142 -11.02 12.84 -7.94
N ASN A 143 -11.18 13.38 -9.13
CA ASN A 143 -12.30 13.04 -10.01
C ASN A 143 -12.28 11.56 -10.45
N GLY A 144 -11.11 11.04 -10.79
CA GLY A 144 -10.96 9.63 -11.14
C GLY A 144 -11.21 8.70 -9.96
N TYR A 145 -10.76 9.09 -8.76
CA TYR A 145 -11.04 8.34 -7.54
C TYR A 145 -12.54 8.30 -7.25
N THR A 146 -13.22 9.44 -7.24
CA THR A 146 -14.66 9.53 -7.03
C THR A 146 -15.43 8.68 -8.04
N ALA A 147 -15.14 8.83 -9.33
CA ALA A 147 -15.84 8.08 -10.38
C ALA A 147 -15.70 6.56 -10.22
N ILE A 148 -14.50 6.09 -9.84
CA ILE A 148 -14.23 4.65 -9.65
C ILE A 148 -14.90 4.14 -8.38
N THR A 149 -14.79 4.83 -7.25
CA THR A 149 -15.37 4.38 -5.98
C THR A 149 -16.88 4.34 -6.01
N GLU A 150 -17.53 5.35 -6.61
CA GLU A 150 -18.98 5.38 -6.78
C GLU A 150 -19.51 4.27 -7.69
N ALA A 151 -18.75 3.93 -8.75
CA ALA A 151 -19.13 2.87 -9.67
C ALA A 151 -18.97 1.47 -9.05
N LEU A 152 -17.91 1.24 -8.27
CA LEU A 152 -17.57 -0.08 -7.72
C LEU A 152 -18.53 -0.56 -6.64
N LYS A 153 -18.98 0.32 -5.72
CA LYS A 153 -19.83 -0.02 -4.54
C LYS A 153 -19.36 -1.30 -3.85
N THR A 154 -18.08 -1.36 -3.50
CA THR A 154 -17.42 -2.56 -2.95
C THR A 154 -17.04 -2.39 -1.49
N GLU A 155 -17.09 -3.49 -0.72
CA GLU A 155 -16.52 -3.57 0.64
C GLU A 155 -15.00 -3.78 0.65
N THR A 156 -14.38 -4.09 -0.51
CA THR A 156 -12.93 -4.24 -0.62
C THR A 156 -12.26 -2.88 -0.44
N PRO A 157 -11.39 -2.70 0.57
CA PRO A 157 -10.72 -1.42 0.81
C PRO A 157 -9.92 -0.94 -0.40
N ILE A 158 -10.13 0.33 -0.76
CA ILE A 158 -9.38 1.01 -1.82
C ILE A 158 -8.37 1.95 -1.16
N ILE A 159 -7.10 1.80 -1.51
CA ILE A 159 -5.97 2.57 -0.99
C ILE A 159 -5.45 3.46 -2.13
N GLY A 160 -5.54 4.77 -1.97
CA GLY A 160 -5.02 5.73 -2.95
C GLY A 160 -3.49 5.75 -2.94
N PHE A 161 -2.86 5.82 -4.13
CA PHE A 161 -1.40 5.88 -4.27
C PHE A 161 -0.98 6.79 -5.43
N GLY A 162 0.18 7.43 -5.27
CA GLY A 162 0.83 8.25 -6.30
C GLY A 162 1.03 9.71 -5.88
N ASN A 163 2.20 10.04 -5.36
CA ASN A 163 2.63 11.39 -5.00
C ASN A 163 1.65 12.14 -4.06
N ILE A 164 1.13 11.43 -3.06
CA ILE A 164 0.18 11.95 -2.07
C ILE A 164 0.94 12.66 -0.95
N THR A 165 0.50 13.88 -0.60
CA THR A 165 1.00 14.68 0.52
C THR A 165 -0.01 14.75 1.66
N THR A 166 0.37 15.33 2.80
CA THR A 166 -0.54 15.54 3.94
C THR A 166 -1.73 16.45 3.58
N GLU A 167 -1.55 17.37 2.64
CA GLU A 167 -2.58 18.33 2.19
C GLU A 167 -3.71 17.64 1.42
N ASP A 168 -3.43 16.50 0.79
CA ASP A 168 -4.37 15.78 -0.06
C ASP A 168 -5.32 14.87 0.71
N VAL A 169 -4.92 14.44 1.92
CA VAL A 169 -5.55 13.32 2.64
C VAL A 169 -7.06 13.53 2.82
N THR A 170 -7.45 14.70 3.30
CA THR A 170 -8.87 14.99 3.59
C THR A 170 -9.73 14.92 2.33
N ASP A 171 -9.25 15.46 1.21
CA ASP A 171 -10.02 15.45 -0.03
C ASP A 171 -10.00 14.07 -0.71
N ILE A 172 -8.90 13.33 -0.60
CA ILE A 172 -8.83 11.94 -1.06
C ILE A 172 -9.84 11.07 -0.30
N LEU A 173 -9.97 11.20 1.00
CA LEU A 173 -10.92 10.41 1.78
C LEU A 173 -12.39 10.71 1.40
N LYS A 174 -12.72 11.95 1.04
CA LYS A 174 -14.05 12.33 0.54
C LYS A 174 -14.43 11.61 -0.76
N THR A 175 -13.46 11.10 -1.53
CA THR A 175 -13.72 10.34 -2.75
C THR A 175 -14.20 8.90 -2.49
N GLY A 176 -14.27 8.47 -1.24
CA GLY A 176 -14.67 7.11 -0.86
C GLY A 176 -13.52 6.09 -0.78
N VAL A 177 -12.25 6.49 -0.96
CA VAL A 177 -11.12 5.59 -0.68
C VAL A 177 -10.95 5.38 0.82
N SER A 178 -10.51 4.18 1.20
CA SER A 178 -10.43 3.74 2.60
C SER A 178 -9.13 4.19 3.29
N GLY A 179 -8.13 4.57 2.52
CA GLY A 179 -6.80 4.95 3.02
C GLY A 179 -5.84 5.32 1.90
N ILE A 180 -4.58 5.49 2.24
CA ILE A 180 -3.53 5.93 1.31
C ILE A 180 -2.24 5.12 1.48
N ALA A 181 -1.48 5.01 0.39
CA ALA A 181 -0.10 4.53 0.40
C ALA A 181 0.85 5.68 0.06
N VAL A 182 1.88 5.85 0.84
CA VAL A 182 2.84 6.96 0.75
C VAL A 182 4.26 6.43 0.75
N SER A 183 5.13 6.99 -0.07
CA SER A 183 6.53 6.61 -0.17
C SER A 183 7.45 7.80 0.12
N GLU A 184 7.64 8.67 -0.86
CA GLU A 184 8.63 9.75 -0.84
C GLU A 184 8.41 10.74 0.31
N GLU A 185 7.16 11.14 0.54
CA GLU A 185 6.80 12.14 1.55
C GLU A 185 7.14 11.69 2.98
N ILE A 186 6.94 10.39 3.28
CA ILE A 186 7.36 9.79 4.56
C ILE A 186 8.87 9.57 4.58
N THR A 187 9.47 9.15 3.45
CA THR A 187 10.93 8.90 3.41
C THR A 187 11.74 10.18 3.65
N LYS A 188 11.24 11.34 3.22
CA LYS A 188 11.85 12.65 3.49
C LYS A 188 11.76 13.05 4.97
N ASP A 189 10.65 12.68 5.62
CA ASP A 189 10.37 13.06 7.01
C ASP A 189 9.45 12.02 7.66
N PHE A 190 10.02 11.13 8.48
CA PHE A 190 9.28 10.03 9.14
C PHE A 190 8.28 10.52 10.21
N ASP A 191 8.45 11.72 10.75
CA ASP A 191 7.49 12.30 11.73
C ASP A 191 6.12 12.58 11.08
N ARG A 192 6.06 12.70 9.77
CA ARG A 192 4.79 12.81 9.01
C ARG A 192 3.87 11.61 9.17
N ILE A 193 4.38 10.44 9.56
CA ILE A 193 3.53 9.26 9.86
C ILE A 193 2.47 9.62 10.91
N LYS A 194 2.84 10.38 11.94
CA LYS A 194 1.88 10.84 12.95
C LYS A 194 0.82 11.76 12.36
N THR A 195 1.24 12.70 11.51
CA THR A 195 0.32 13.63 10.84
C THR A 195 -0.64 12.89 9.91
N PHE A 196 -0.14 11.96 9.09
CA PHE A 196 -0.99 11.12 8.24
C PHE A 196 -1.99 10.31 9.06
N ASN A 197 -1.56 9.66 10.15
CA ASN A 197 -2.46 8.89 11.00
C ASN A 197 -3.54 9.76 11.66
N GLN A 198 -3.21 10.97 12.09
CA GLN A 198 -4.19 11.93 12.62
C GLN A 198 -5.24 12.31 11.59
N LEU A 199 -4.82 12.67 10.37
CA LEU A 199 -5.73 13.02 9.28
C LEU A 199 -6.63 11.84 8.87
N LEU A 200 -6.07 10.64 8.78
CA LEU A 200 -6.82 9.42 8.46
C LEU A 200 -7.81 8.98 9.56
N SER A 201 -7.55 9.37 10.81
CA SER A 201 -8.44 9.07 11.95
C SER A 201 -9.54 10.12 12.11
N ALA A 202 -9.27 11.39 11.81
CA ALA A 202 -10.22 12.49 11.96
C ALA A 202 -11.48 12.29 11.10
N SER A 203 -11.34 11.80 9.87
CA SER A 203 -12.46 11.53 8.98
C SER A 203 -13.38 10.41 9.46
N SER A 204 -12.85 9.43 10.20
CA SER A 204 -13.67 8.35 10.79
C SER A 204 -14.63 8.85 11.88
N THR A 205 -14.29 9.96 12.50
CA THR A 205 -15.11 10.56 13.59
C THR A 205 -16.24 11.44 13.03
N GLU A 206 -16.08 11.98 11.83
CA GLU A 206 -17.13 12.76 11.14
C GLU A 206 -18.22 11.85 10.57
N GLU A 207 -17.86 10.69 9.99
CA GLU A 207 -18.84 9.70 9.52
C GLU A 207 -19.74 9.19 10.64
N GLN A 208 -19.22 9.02 11.86
CA GLN A 208 -20.02 8.60 13.02
C GLN A 208 -20.97 9.69 13.54
N ARG A 209 -20.75 10.97 13.25
CA ARG A 209 -21.63 12.08 13.67
C ARG A 209 -22.81 12.34 12.74
N HIS A 210 -22.78 11.83 11.52
CA HIS A 210 -23.84 11.99 10.54
C HIS A 210 -24.85 10.83 10.51
N THR A 211 -24.73 9.84 11.40
CA THR A 211 -25.59 8.65 11.48
C THR A 211 -26.60 8.70 12.67
N PHE A 212 -26.93 9.90 13.17
CA PHE A 212 -28.00 10.10 14.17
C PHE A 212 -29.05 11.07 13.68
#